data_c898c03c8938350131577a09ecf4f119
#
_entry.id   c898c03c8938350131577a09ecf4f119
#
_cell.length_a   1.000
_cell.length_b   1.000
_cell.length_c   1.000
_cell.angle_alpha   90.00
_cell.angle_beta   90.00
_cell.angle_gamma   90.00
#
_symmetry.space_group_name_H-M   'P 1'
#
loop_
_entity.id
_entity.type
_entity.pdbx_description
1 polymer ?
#
loop_
_entity_poly.entity_id
_entity_poly.type
_entity_poly.pdbx_seq_one_letter_code
_entity_poly.pdbx_strand_id
1 'polypeptide(L)'
;PPHRSTVLPPQPCSSQAMAGKPEASLVSLMPGAKAAKLNNAGGGHYNHCLFWSTMGPKSGGAPKGALGEKIDAAFGSYDEFKTAFSAAAAGVFGSGWAWLAVAKDGSVKIVTTPNQDNPLMDGATEAGLIPILGIDVWEHAYYLKYQNRRPEYISAFYNVINWAKVGEYYATAASGKPIEM
;
A
#
# COMPACT_ATOMS: atom_id res chain seq x y z
N PRO A 1 12.07 34.10 -15.76
CA PRO A 1 11.73 32.85 -16.41
C PRO A 1 11.47 31.77 -15.35
N PRO A 2 10.33 31.07 -15.41
CA PRO A 2 10.05 30.01 -14.43
C PRO A 2 10.93 28.81 -14.73
N HIS A 3 11.63 28.32 -13.73
CA HIS A 3 12.36 27.06 -13.76
C HIS A 3 11.36 25.92 -14.00
N ARG A 4 11.42 25.29 -15.18
CA ARG A 4 10.77 24.01 -15.42
C ARG A 4 11.51 22.96 -14.60
N SER A 5 10.92 22.52 -13.48
CA SER A 5 11.31 21.27 -12.84
C SER A 5 10.96 20.13 -13.81
N THR A 6 11.94 19.60 -14.49
CA THR A 6 11.84 18.33 -15.19
C THR A 6 11.78 17.24 -14.11
N VAL A 7 10.57 16.79 -13.79
CA VAL A 7 10.39 15.55 -13.04
C VAL A 7 10.87 14.44 -13.98
N LEU A 8 12.03 13.87 -13.69
CA LEU A 8 12.49 12.66 -14.36
C LEU A 8 11.49 11.54 -14.06
N PRO A 9 11.10 10.75 -15.07
CA PRO A 9 10.29 9.56 -14.80
C PRO A 9 11.05 8.62 -13.86
N PRO A 10 10.35 7.88 -12.99
CA PRO A 10 10.99 6.95 -12.09
C PRO A 10 11.83 5.96 -12.90
N GLN A 11 13.12 5.91 -12.61
CA GLN A 11 14.04 4.95 -13.21
C GLN A 11 13.62 3.54 -12.75
N PRO A 12 13.53 2.56 -13.63
CA PRO A 12 13.17 1.21 -13.28
C PRO A 12 14.30 0.55 -12.47
N CYS A 13 14.27 0.70 -11.16
CA CYS A 13 15.17 -0.02 -10.23
C CYS A 13 14.98 -1.55 -10.27
N SER A 14 13.91 -2.03 -10.90
CA SER A 14 13.51 -3.43 -10.91
C SER A 14 14.20 -4.29 -11.96
N SER A 15 14.73 -3.69 -13.05
CA SER A 15 15.22 -4.47 -14.20
C SER A 15 16.45 -5.33 -13.92
N GLN A 16 17.34 -4.92 -13.00
CA GLN A 16 18.53 -5.72 -12.66
C GLN A 16 18.24 -6.85 -11.68
N ALA A 17 17.28 -6.65 -10.74
CA ALA A 17 16.88 -7.70 -9.81
C ALA A 17 16.03 -8.79 -10.48
N MET A 18 15.41 -8.47 -11.62
CA MET A 18 14.57 -9.36 -12.42
C MET A 18 15.32 -10.02 -13.57
N ALA A 19 16.60 -9.74 -13.77
CA ALA A 19 17.41 -10.31 -14.82
C ALA A 19 17.43 -11.87 -14.72
N GLY A 20 16.91 -12.54 -15.72
CA GLY A 20 16.78 -13.99 -15.77
C GLY A 20 15.38 -14.56 -15.47
N LYS A 21 14.37 -13.72 -15.17
CA LYS A 21 12.97 -14.13 -15.02
C LYS A 21 12.01 -13.23 -15.82
N PRO A 22 12.18 -13.12 -17.15
CA PRO A 22 11.47 -12.12 -17.95
C PRO A 22 9.95 -12.34 -18.07
N GLU A 23 9.45 -13.53 -17.72
CA GLU A 23 8.03 -13.89 -17.87
C GLU A 23 7.27 -13.96 -16.53
N ALA A 24 7.95 -13.77 -15.39
CA ALA A 24 7.29 -13.81 -14.09
C ALA A 24 6.69 -12.44 -13.75
N SER A 25 5.39 -12.39 -13.43
CA SER A 25 4.79 -11.16 -12.92
C SER A 25 5.45 -10.77 -11.59
N LEU A 26 5.52 -9.46 -11.31
CA LEU A 26 6.08 -8.96 -10.05
C LEU A 26 5.39 -9.61 -8.84
N VAL A 27 4.08 -9.78 -8.91
CA VAL A 27 3.27 -10.43 -7.86
C VAL A 27 3.70 -11.88 -7.62
N SER A 28 4.00 -12.64 -8.68
CA SER A 28 4.42 -14.04 -8.55
C SER A 28 5.78 -14.21 -7.87
N LEU A 29 6.59 -13.15 -7.83
CA LEU A 29 7.91 -13.15 -7.19
C LEU A 29 7.87 -12.78 -5.71
N MET A 30 6.79 -12.15 -5.22
CA MET A 30 6.70 -11.65 -3.85
C MET A 30 6.79 -12.75 -2.78
N PRO A 31 6.09 -13.90 -2.89
CA PRO A 31 6.18 -14.94 -1.85
C PRO A 31 7.61 -15.40 -1.57
N GLY A 32 8.44 -15.52 -2.58
CA GLY A 32 9.83 -15.96 -2.44
C GLY A 32 10.89 -14.88 -2.24
N ALA A 33 10.48 -13.62 -2.01
CA ALA A 33 11.38 -12.46 -1.99
C ALA A 33 12.20 -12.35 -0.68
N LYS A 34 12.93 -13.42 -0.31
CA LYS A 34 13.79 -13.43 0.90
C LYS A 34 15.16 -12.79 0.68
N ALA A 35 15.60 -12.62 -0.56
CA ALA A 35 16.87 -11.93 -0.84
C ALA A 35 16.67 -10.42 -0.68
N ALA A 36 17.47 -9.77 0.17
CA ALA A 36 17.32 -8.34 0.50
C ALA A 36 17.23 -7.42 -0.73
N LYS A 37 17.93 -7.75 -1.84
CA LYS A 37 17.84 -6.98 -3.08
C LYS A 37 16.50 -7.14 -3.79
N LEU A 38 15.93 -8.36 -3.84
CA LEU A 38 14.64 -8.61 -4.46
C LEU A 38 13.51 -8.02 -3.60
N ASN A 39 13.63 -8.16 -2.28
CA ASN A 39 12.69 -7.58 -1.32
C ASN A 39 12.65 -6.05 -1.43
N ASN A 40 13.80 -5.37 -1.34
CA ASN A 40 13.83 -3.92 -1.38
C ASN A 40 13.48 -3.36 -2.77
N ALA A 41 13.95 -3.96 -3.86
CA ALA A 41 13.68 -3.48 -5.21
C ALA A 41 12.28 -3.89 -5.71
N GLY A 42 11.93 -5.16 -5.62
CA GLY A 42 10.65 -5.69 -6.07
C GLY A 42 9.50 -5.26 -5.16
N GLY A 43 9.67 -5.39 -3.84
CA GLY A 43 8.71 -4.95 -2.85
C GLY A 43 8.47 -3.45 -2.94
N GLY A 44 9.53 -2.66 -2.97
CA GLY A 44 9.41 -1.20 -3.11
C GLY A 44 8.71 -0.79 -4.39
N HIS A 45 8.97 -1.46 -5.52
CA HIS A 45 8.26 -1.19 -6.77
C HIS A 45 6.77 -1.51 -6.64
N TYR A 46 6.42 -2.71 -6.19
CA TYR A 46 5.01 -3.11 -5.97
C TYR A 46 4.29 -2.15 -5.03
N ASN A 47 4.90 -1.86 -3.88
CA ASN A 47 4.32 -1.00 -2.85
C ASN A 47 3.98 0.39 -3.41
N HIS A 48 4.91 1.00 -4.16
CA HIS A 48 4.71 2.33 -4.74
C HIS A 48 3.72 2.31 -5.91
N CYS A 49 3.68 1.27 -6.73
CA CYS A 49 2.65 1.13 -7.76
C CYS A 49 1.25 1.08 -7.14
N LEU A 50 1.04 0.26 -6.09
CA LEU A 50 -0.23 0.23 -5.36
C LEU A 50 -0.55 1.60 -4.74
N PHE A 51 0.42 2.21 -4.06
CA PHE A 51 0.26 3.51 -3.41
C PHE A 51 -0.20 4.59 -4.38
N TRP A 52 0.50 4.75 -5.51
CA TRP A 52 0.15 5.74 -6.50
C TRP A 52 -1.19 5.47 -7.18
N SER A 53 -1.52 4.22 -7.47
CA SER A 53 -2.77 3.85 -8.12
C SER A 53 -4.01 4.06 -7.23
N THR A 54 -3.84 4.02 -5.91
CA THR A 54 -4.92 4.22 -4.94
C THR A 54 -5.06 5.67 -4.47
N MET A 55 -4.33 6.61 -5.07
CA MET A 55 -4.47 8.04 -4.82
C MET A 55 -4.93 8.79 -6.07
N GLY A 56 -5.59 9.91 -5.87
CA GLY A 56 -6.00 10.77 -6.98
C GLY A 56 -6.31 12.20 -6.56
N PRO A 57 -6.25 13.15 -7.53
CA PRO A 57 -6.71 14.51 -7.31
C PRO A 57 -8.22 14.54 -7.11
N LYS A 58 -8.70 15.40 -6.21
CA LYS A 58 -10.13 15.54 -5.88
C LYS A 58 -10.80 14.23 -5.43
N SER A 59 -10.02 13.36 -4.80
CA SER A 59 -10.44 12.11 -4.20
C SER A 59 -10.79 12.31 -2.72
N GLY A 60 -10.74 11.26 -1.91
CA GLY A 60 -11.12 11.30 -0.49
C GLY A 60 -12.57 10.86 -0.26
N GLY A 61 -13.13 11.27 0.87
CA GLY A 61 -14.45 10.80 1.31
C GLY A 61 -14.40 9.44 1.99
N ALA A 62 -15.46 8.64 1.85
CA ALA A 62 -15.60 7.32 2.46
C ALA A 62 -15.76 6.22 1.40
N PRO A 63 -15.33 4.98 1.69
CA PRO A 63 -15.59 3.83 0.84
C PRO A 63 -17.10 3.58 0.71
N LYS A 64 -17.52 3.03 -0.44
CA LYS A 64 -18.92 2.71 -0.73
C LYS A 64 -19.07 1.26 -1.18
N GLY A 65 -20.31 0.77 -1.22
CA GLY A 65 -20.64 -0.57 -1.69
C GLY A 65 -19.99 -1.65 -0.83
N ALA A 66 -19.63 -2.78 -1.44
CA ALA A 66 -19.14 -3.96 -0.73
C ALA A 66 -17.91 -3.68 0.16
N LEU A 67 -16.99 -2.81 -0.27
CA LEU A 67 -15.85 -2.43 0.56
C LEU A 67 -16.28 -1.64 1.80
N GLY A 68 -17.22 -0.70 1.65
CA GLY A 68 -17.74 0.08 2.79
C GLY A 68 -18.40 -0.86 3.82
N GLU A 69 -19.25 -1.76 3.37
CA GLU A 69 -19.91 -2.75 4.23
C GLU A 69 -18.90 -3.65 4.98
N LYS A 70 -17.81 -4.04 4.33
CA LYS A 70 -16.76 -4.86 4.96
C LYS A 70 -15.92 -4.07 5.96
N ILE A 71 -15.67 -2.80 5.70
CA ILE A 71 -15.00 -1.91 6.66
C ILE A 71 -15.88 -1.71 7.88
N ASP A 72 -17.17 -1.43 7.68
CA ASP A 72 -18.11 -1.27 8.80
C ASP A 72 -18.26 -2.56 9.60
N ALA A 73 -18.32 -3.71 8.93
CA ALA A 73 -18.38 -5.00 9.59
C ALA A 73 -17.12 -5.34 10.40
N ALA A 74 -15.94 -4.96 9.91
CA ALA A 74 -14.67 -5.28 10.55
C ALA A 74 -14.29 -4.29 11.67
N PHE A 75 -14.65 -3.02 11.55
CA PHE A 75 -14.19 -1.95 12.45
C PHE A 75 -15.35 -1.24 13.18
N GLY A 76 -16.60 -1.48 12.80
CA GLY A 76 -17.78 -0.82 13.36
C GLY A 76 -18.22 0.40 12.56
N SER A 77 -17.30 1.18 12.03
CA SER A 77 -17.57 2.33 11.17
C SER A 77 -16.33 2.75 10.39
N TYR A 78 -16.53 3.60 9.38
CA TYR A 78 -15.39 4.22 8.66
C TYR A 78 -14.52 5.09 9.57
N ASP A 79 -15.09 5.79 10.56
CA ASP A 79 -14.31 6.62 11.49
C ASP A 79 -13.46 5.77 12.44
N GLU A 80 -13.99 4.65 12.91
CA GLU A 80 -13.22 3.68 13.68
C GLU A 80 -12.11 3.03 12.84
N PHE A 81 -12.39 2.71 11.58
CA PHE A 81 -11.34 2.28 10.63
C PHE A 81 -10.24 3.34 10.51
N LYS A 82 -10.58 4.62 10.30
CA LYS A 82 -9.57 5.70 10.21
C LYS A 82 -8.73 5.78 11.48
N THR A 83 -9.36 5.66 12.62
CA THR A 83 -8.67 5.67 13.92
C THR A 83 -7.69 4.51 14.01
N ALA A 84 -8.13 3.28 13.73
CA ALA A 84 -7.30 2.09 13.78
C ALA A 84 -6.15 2.12 12.75
N PHE A 85 -6.45 2.51 11.51
CA PHE A 85 -5.46 2.60 10.43
C PHE A 85 -4.41 3.69 10.73
N SER A 86 -4.84 4.84 11.24
CA SER A 86 -3.92 5.92 11.64
C SER A 86 -3.02 5.50 12.80
N ALA A 87 -3.57 4.80 13.79
CA ALA A 87 -2.79 4.28 14.91
C ALA A 87 -1.75 3.25 14.43
N ALA A 88 -2.15 2.33 13.53
CA ALA A 88 -1.24 1.36 12.93
C ALA A 88 -0.10 2.04 12.15
N ALA A 89 -0.42 3.02 11.30
CA ALA A 89 0.56 3.77 10.51
C ALA A 89 1.52 4.59 11.39
N ALA A 90 1.01 5.25 12.43
CA ALA A 90 1.82 6.00 13.38
C ALA A 90 2.71 5.10 14.24
N GLY A 91 2.23 3.89 14.55
CA GLY A 91 2.93 2.90 15.38
C GLY A 91 4.06 2.16 14.66
N VAL A 92 4.22 2.27 13.35
CA VAL A 92 5.34 1.67 12.62
C VAL A 92 6.65 2.31 13.10
N PHE A 93 7.51 1.48 13.71
CA PHE A 93 8.82 1.95 14.14
C PHE A 93 9.77 2.07 12.95
N GLY A 94 10.33 3.26 12.74
CA GLY A 94 11.22 3.52 11.60
C GLY A 94 10.47 3.59 10.27
N SER A 95 11.10 3.03 9.24
CA SER A 95 10.56 2.98 7.87
C SER A 95 9.66 1.76 7.68
N GLY A 96 8.56 1.93 6.97
CA GLY A 96 7.65 0.84 6.68
C GLY A 96 6.33 1.31 6.08
N TRP A 97 5.34 0.45 6.16
CA TRP A 97 4.03 0.63 5.55
C TRP A 97 2.92 0.18 6.50
N ALA A 98 1.75 0.81 6.38
CA ALA A 98 0.51 0.27 6.92
C ALA A 98 -0.45 -0.06 5.77
N TRP A 99 -1.14 -1.17 5.86
CA TRP A 99 -1.95 -1.74 4.80
C TRP A 99 -3.37 -2.01 5.26
N LEU A 100 -4.34 -1.75 4.38
CA LEU A 100 -5.63 -2.44 4.39
C LEU A 100 -5.50 -3.63 3.45
N ALA A 101 -5.71 -4.83 3.96
CA ALA A 101 -5.55 -6.07 3.21
C ALA A 101 -6.80 -6.93 3.33
N VAL A 102 -7.05 -7.77 2.32
CA VAL A 102 -8.17 -8.70 2.23
C VAL A 102 -7.68 -10.10 2.59
N ALA A 103 -8.35 -10.76 3.50
CA ALA A 103 -8.11 -12.15 3.85
C ALA A 103 -8.87 -13.11 2.92
N LYS A 104 -8.53 -14.40 2.97
CA LYS A 104 -9.13 -15.44 2.11
C LYS A 104 -10.66 -15.57 2.25
N ASP A 105 -11.20 -15.21 3.40
CA ASP A 105 -12.64 -15.21 3.67
C ASP A 105 -13.35 -13.92 3.21
N GLY A 106 -12.63 -13.01 2.54
CA GLY A 106 -13.10 -11.72 2.08
C GLY A 106 -13.22 -10.66 3.18
N SER A 107 -12.80 -10.95 4.42
CA SER A 107 -12.71 -9.95 5.48
C SER A 107 -11.54 -8.99 5.24
N VAL A 108 -11.61 -7.81 5.83
CA VAL A 108 -10.55 -6.81 5.71
C VAL A 108 -9.80 -6.67 7.03
N LYS A 109 -8.49 -6.51 6.95
CA LYS A 109 -7.59 -6.37 8.10
C LYS A 109 -6.61 -5.22 7.89
N ILE A 110 -6.23 -4.58 9.00
CA ILE A 110 -5.11 -3.63 9.03
C ILE A 110 -3.87 -4.39 9.48
N VAL A 111 -2.79 -4.29 8.70
CA VAL A 111 -1.49 -4.87 9.03
C VAL A 111 -0.38 -3.86 8.72
N THR A 112 0.78 -4.05 9.36
CA THR A 112 1.96 -3.23 9.11
C THR A 112 3.15 -4.09 8.72
N THR A 113 4.04 -3.54 7.90
CA THR A 113 5.28 -4.21 7.51
C THR A 113 6.46 -3.25 7.60
N PRO A 114 7.65 -3.73 7.99
CA PRO A 114 8.86 -2.91 8.02
C PRO A 114 9.44 -2.72 6.61
N ASN A 115 10.20 -1.67 6.42
CA ASN A 115 10.96 -1.38 5.20
C ASN A 115 10.09 -1.49 3.93
N GLN A 116 10.48 -2.33 2.97
CA GLN A 116 9.74 -2.55 1.73
C GLN A 116 9.00 -3.90 1.71
N ASP A 117 8.87 -4.55 2.85
CA ASP A 117 8.04 -5.73 2.99
C ASP A 117 6.57 -5.39 2.71
N ASN A 118 5.81 -6.37 2.22
CA ASN A 118 4.38 -6.24 2.00
C ASN A 118 3.64 -7.55 2.32
N PRO A 119 2.32 -7.52 2.44
CA PRO A 119 1.53 -8.70 2.84
C PRO A 119 1.60 -9.91 1.90
N LEU A 120 2.09 -9.75 0.66
CA LEU A 120 2.27 -10.86 -0.28
C LEU A 120 3.54 -11.68 -0.01
N MET A 121 4.46 -11.16 0.81
CA MET A 121 5.73 -11.80 1.11
C MET A 121 5.60 -12.83 2.21
N ASP A 122 6.29 -13.96 2.05
CA ASP A 122 6.31 -15.02 3.07
C ASP A 122 6.87 -14.54 4.40
N GLY A 123 6.06 -14.65 5.44
CA GLY A 123 6.45 -14.31 6.81
C GLY A 123 6.44 -12.80 7.13
N ALA A 124 6.08 -11.93 6.19
CA ALA A 124 5.94 -10.50 6.46
C ALA A 124 4.71 -10.18 7.33
N THR A 125 3.62 -10.91 7.11
CA THR A 125 2.37 -10.81 7.87
C THR A 125 1.72 -12.19 7.98
N GLU A 126 0.45 -12.25 8.41
CA GLU A 126 -0.39 -13.43 8.29
C GLU A 126 -0.48 -13.87 6.81
N ALA A 127 -0.36 -15.17 6.57
CA ALA A 127 -0.32 -15.70 5.21
C ALA A 127 -1.67 -15.52 4.47
N GLY A 128 -1.58 -15.15 3.20
CA GLY A 128 -2.73 -15.07 2.30
C GLY A 128 -3.49 -13.75 2.36
N LEU A 129 -2.91 -12.72 2.94
CA LEU A 129 -3.44 -11.35 2.87
C LEU A 129 -3.06 -10.71 1.54
N ILE A 130 -4.03 -10.04 0.92
CA ILE A 130 -3.84 -9.30 -0.34
C ILE A 130 -4.02 -7.80 -0.04
N PRO A 131 -2.96 -6.97 -0.16
CA PRO A 131 -3.07 -5.54 0.10
C PRO A 131 -3.88 -4.84 -0.99
N ILE A 132 -4.80 -3.96 -0.58
CA ILE A 132 -5.67 -3.18 -1.48
C ILE A 132 -5.51 -1.66 -1.30
N LEU A 133 -4.92 -1.24 -0.18
CA LEU A 133 -4.55 0.14 0.11
C LEU A 133 -3.29 0.11 0.98
N GLY A 134 -2.34 0.99 0.73
CA GLY A 134 -1.17 1.16 1.56
C GLY A 134 -0.89 2.62 1.84
N ILE A 135 -0.26 2.93 2.97
CA ILE A 135 0.35 4.22 3.26
C ILE A 135 1.83 4.03 3.53
N ASP A 136 2.65 4.78 2.80
CA ASP A 136 4.09 4.86 2.99
C ASP A 136 4.41 5.73 4.20
N VAL A 137 5.05 5.16 5.22
CA VAL A 137 5.50 5.90 6.40
C VAL A 137 7.03 6.00 6.50
N TRP A 138 7.74 5.76 5.41
CA TRP A 138 9.11 6.17 5.25
C TRP A 138 9.20 7.70 5.33
N GLU A 139 10.28 8.24 5.90
CA GLU A 139 10.45 9.69 6.01
C GLU A 139 10.44 10.41 4.66
N HIS A 140 10.95 9.78 3.59
CA HIS A 140 10.94 10.37 2.25
C HIS A 140 9.53 10.68 1.73
N ALA A 141 8.50 9.97 2.22
CA ALA A 141 7.12 10.17 1.79
C ALA A 141 6.52 11.49 2.33
N TYR A 142 6.99 11.99 3.47
CA TYR A 142 6.35 13.11 4.13
C TYR A 142 7.30 14.23 4.60
N TYR A 143 8.62 14.00 4.64
CA TYR A 143 9.56 14.92 5.30
C TYR A 143 9.58 16.32 4.65
N LEU A 144 9.50 16.43 3.33
CA LEU A 144 9.55 17.73 2.64
C LEU A 144 8.43 18.68 3.06
N LYS A 145 7.25 18.15 3.39
CA LYS A 145 6.09 18.96 3.77
C LYS A 145 5.81 18.95 5.27
N TYR A 146 6.00 17.82 5.92
CA TYR A 146 5.57 17.61 7.29
C TYR A 146 6.74 17.46 8.27
N GLN A 147 7.98 17.33 7.82
CA GLN A 147 9.16 17.00 8.60
C GLN A 147 8.89 15.79 9.49
N ASN A 148 9.08 15.88 10.80
CA ASN A 148 8.83 14.80 11.75
C ASN A 148 7.34 14.62 12.14
N ARG A 149 6.43 15.41 11.58
CA ARG A 149 5.00 15.39 11.93
C ARG A 149 4.25 14.32 11.14
N ARG A 150 4.65 13.06 11.29
CA ARG A 150 4.00 11.90 10.66
C ARG A 150 2.48 11.86 10.88
N PRO A 151 1.93 12.17 12.07
CA PRO A 151 0.47 12.17 12.26
C PRO A 151 -0.29 13.15 11.35
N GLU A 152 0.29 14.31 11.05
CA GLU A 152 -0.33 15.28 10.12
C GLU A 152 -0.37 14.74 8.69
N TYR A 153 0.71 14.08 8.25
CA TYR A 153 0.75 13.40 6.95
C TYR A 153 -0.31 12.30 6.86
N ILE A 154 -0.40 11.43 7.87
CA ILE A 154 -1.40 10.36 7.94
C ILE A 154 -2.82 10.94 7.85
N SER A 155 -3.10 12.00 8.59
CA SER A 155 -4.40 12.69 8.53
C SER A 155 -4.69 13.26 7.14
N ALA A 156 -3.69 13.84 6.47
CA ALA A 156 -3.85 14.40 5.14
C ALA A 156 -4.05 13.33 4.05
N PHE A 157 -3.54 12.11 4.25
CA PHE A 157 -3.64 11.01 3.29
C PHE A 157 -5.08 10.67 2.92
N TYR A 158 -6.01 10.71 3.88
CA TYR A 158 -7.43 10.41 3.63
C TYR A 158 -8.09 11.30 2.60
N ASN A 159 -7.56 12.50 2.37
CA ASN A 159 -8.10 13.45 1.38
C ASN A 159 -7.75 13.08 -0.07
N VAL A 160 -6.82 12.16 -0.27
CA VAL A 160 -6.33 11.77 -1.60
C VAL A 160 -6.62 10.32 -1.95
N ILE A 161 -7.20 9.52 -1.04
CA ILE A 161 -7.55 8.12 -1.30
C ILE A 161 -8.63 8.04 -2.38
N ASN A 162 -8.34 7.30 -3.44
CA ASN A 162 -9.31 6.97 -4.48
C ASN A 162 -10.09 5.71 -4.07
N TRP A 163 -11.15 5.88 -3.28
CA TRP A 163 -11.96 4.77 -2.77
C TRP A 163 -12.64 3.94 -3.87
N ALA A 164 -12.89 4.53 -5.04
CA ALA A 164 -13.41 3.76 -6.18
C ALA A 164 -12.37 2.72 -6.64
N LYS A 165 -11.10 3.14 -6.76
CA LYS A 165 -10.01 2.23 -7.14
C LYS A 165 -9.72 1.19 -6.07
N VAL A 166 -9.74 1.56 -4.80
CA VAL A 166 -9.60 0.61 -3.68
C VAL A 166 -10.75 -0.41 -3.68
N GLY A 167 -11.97 0.00 -4.04
CA GLY A 167 -13.13 -0.90 -4.20
C GLY A 167 -12.96 -1.90 -5.35
N GLU A 168 -12.38 -1.48 -6.49
CA GLU A 168 -12.02 -2.40 -7.60
C GLU A 168 -10.99 -3.45 -7.12
N TYR A 169 -9.98 -3.00 -6.38
CA TYR A 169 -8.97 -3.90 -5.82
C TYR A 169 -9.56 -4.85 -4.78
N TYR A 170 -10.49 -4.36 -3.95
CA TYR A 170 -11.23 -5.24 -3.04
C TYR A 170 -11.97 -6.36 -3.79
N ALA A 171 -12.70 -6.03 -4.85
CA ALA A 171 -13.43 -7.03 -5.64
C ALA A 171 -12.49 -8.10 -6.25
N THR A 172 -11.32 -7.67 -6.73
CA THR A 172 -10.28 -8.58 -7.25
C THR A 172 -9.73 -9.46 -6.15
N ALA A 173 -9.31 -8.87 -5.02
CA ALA A 173 -8.72 -9.58 -3.90
C ALA A 173 -9.70 -10.55 -3.23
N ALA A 174 -10.98 -10.18 -3.10
CA ALA A 174 -12.04 -11.04 -2.56
C ALA A 174 -12.30 -12.29 -3.44
N SER A 175 -11.92 -12.26 -4.73
CA SER A 175 -11.91 -13.46 -5.60
C SER A 175 -10.67 -14.34 -5.44
N GLY A 176 -9.79 -14.01 -4.49
CA GLY A 176 -8.54 -14.73 -4.23
C GLY A 176 -7.40 -14.40 -5.21
N LYS A 177 -7.57 -13.35 -6.03
CA LYS A 177 -6.54 -12.92 -6.99
C LYS A 177 -5.74 -11.76 -6.42
N PRO A 178 -4.40 -11.81 -6.49
CA PRO A 178 -3.56 -10.66 -6.14
C PRO A 178 -3.76 -9.50 -7.11
N ILE A 179 -3.41 -8.30 -6.66
CA ILE A 179 -3.50 -7.09 -7.50
C ILE A 179 -2.22 -7.00 -8.34
N GLU A 180 -2.37 -7.16 -9.64
CA GLU A 180 -1.26 -6.99 -10.59
C GLU A 180 -0.94 -5.50 -10.79
N MET A 181 0.38 -5.17 -10.88
CA MET A 181 0.93 -3.83 -10.99
C MET A 181 1.80 -3.66 -12.24
#